data_01f04d6dc9915479595f5dd195de3522
#
_entry.id   01f04d6dc9915479595f5dd195de3522
#
_cell.length_a   1.000
_cell.length_b   1.000
_cell.length_c   1.000
_cell.angle_alpha   90.00
_cell.angle_beta   90.00
_cell.angle_gamma   90.00
#
_symmetry.space_group_name_H-M   'P 1'
#
loop_
_entity.id
_entity.type
_entity.pdbx_description
1 polymer ?
#
loop_
_entity_poly.entity_id
_entity_poly.type
_entity_poly.pdbx_seq_one_letter_code
_entity_poly.pdbx_strand_id
1 'polypeptide(L)'
;MLPALLLVAAAASSCRGPSSQEVALVRLHQLREMLLSGNDNLSKANATQFQQMETQVHATGMRPPDVAVLSQGRVLHDSTHALAGYLRNLREELSQRTRERDLLAQLGTRGAVGEIMQAQADRLQLRLSRHAQRLQQIDPPHAAPSAPNAEAYALSPFDFGNTTLAGAQAALARYETVLLLQEEAALARLSAKLTPSRLRAAFHAMATAEKSVVRPGDTYRAQVRLAQVRYQPGALAMKVNGRTIPVGPDGIGQVELSTAVPGQGRTLQAFWEGSITVSVSRRDSTFRLRVPYTVVK
;
A
#
# COMPACT_ATOMS: atom_id res chain seq x y z
N MET A 1 38.22 25.94 -64.06
CA MET A 1 37.94 26.37 -62.68
C MET A 1 36.44 26.43 -62.48
N LEU A 2 35.86 25.36 -62.01
CA LEU A 2 34.50 25.24 -61.45
C LEU A 2 34.38 23.76 -61.05
N PRO A 3 34.49 23.43 -59.76
CA PRO A 3 33.44 22.82 -59.05
C PRO A 3 33.56 23.09 -57.50
N ALA A 4 32.94 24.12 -57.02
CA ALA A 4 32.91 24.37 -55.56
C ALA A 4 31.50 24.82 -55.03
N LEU A 5 30.45 24.63 -55.83
CA LEU A 5 29.10 25.17 -55.45
C LEU A 5 28.01 24.14 -55.23
N LEU A 6 28.35 22.86 -55.04
CA LEU A 6 27.36 21.77 -54.88
C LEU A 6 27.35 21.11 -53.50
N LEU A 7 28.08 21.67 -52.53
CA LEU A 7 28.21 21.03 -51.18
C LEU A 7 27.52 21.81 -50.04
N VAL A 8 26.81 22.90 -50.29
CA VAL A 8 26.16 23.70 -49.24
C VAL A 8 24.64 23.45 -49.13
N ALA A 9 24.04 22.72 -50.09
CA ALA A 9 22.59 22.47 -50.08
C ALA A 9 22.12 21.29 -49.23
N ALA A 10 23.03 20.48 -48.65
CA ALA A 10 22.64 19.26 -47.87
C ALA A 10 22.56 19.48 -46.37
N ALA A 11 22.89 20.65 -45.82
CA ALA A 11 22.92 20.89 -44.37
C ALA A 11 21.68 21.62 -43.82
N ALA A 12 20.68 21.96 -44.64
CA ALA A 12 19.52 22.74 -44.20
C ALA A 12 18.26 21.90 -43.86
N SER A 13 18.35 20.57 -43.83
CA SER A 13 17.17 19.69 -43.66
C SER A 13 17.02 19.00 -42.29
N SER A 14 17.74 19.42 -41.25
CA SER A 14 17.74 18.66 -39.96
C SER A 14 17.21 19.40 -38.75
N CYS A 15 16.53 20.52 -38.87
CA CYS A 15 15.84 21.17 -37.74
C CYS A 15 14.32 21.21 -37.92
N ARG A 16 13.69 20.07 -38.23
CA ARG A 16 12.24 19.97 -37.98
C ARG A 16 12.07 19.71 -36.50
N GLY A 17 11.50 20.67 -35.78
CA GLY A 17 11.04 20.44 -34.40
C GLY A 17 10.08 19.26 -34.38
N PRO A 18 9.92 18.60 -33.19
CA PRO A 18 9.07 17.43 -33.07
C PRO A 18 7.63 17.73 -33.51
N SER A 19 7.05 16.85 -34.27
CA SER A 19 5.65 16.99 -34.74
C SER A 19 4.70 16.96 -33.52
N SER A 20 3.50 17.52 -33.67
CA SER A 20 2.47 17.49 -32.63
C SER A 20 2.11 16.04 -32.21
N GLN A 21 2.20 15.09 -33.14
CA GLN A 21 1.96 13.66 -32.85
C GLN A 21 3.10 13.05 -32.03
N GLU A 22 4.34 13.36 -32.28
CA GLU A 22 5.49 12.92 -31.48
C GLU A 22 5.41 13.46 -30.05
N VAL A 23 5.09 14.75 -29.90
CA VAL A 23 4.87 15.36 -28.57
C VAL A 23 3.73 14.66 -27.82
N ALA A 24 2.60 14.38 -28.50
CA ALA A 24 1.48 13.67 -27.90
C ALA A 24 1.87 12.23 -27.47
N LEU A 25 2.66 11.54 -28.28
CA LEU A 25 3.13 10.19 -27.97
C LEU A 25 4.05 10.16 -26.75
N VAL A 26 4.99 11.11 -26.65
CA VAL A 26 5.85 11.24 -25.45
C VAL A 26 5.01 11.50 -24.19
N ARG A 27 4.02 12.39 -24.28
CA ARG A 27 3.11 12.65 -23.16
C ARG A 27 2.30 11.42 -22.73
N LEU A 28 1.80 10.64 -23.70
CA LEU A 28 1.10 9.38 -23.41
C LEU A 28 2.01 8.36 -22.73
N HIS A 29 3.27 8.28 -23.18
CA HIS A 29 4.27 7.42 -22.55
C HIS A 29 4.55 7.83 -21.10
N GLN A 30 4.78 9.12 -20.86
CA GLN A 30 4.98 9.67 -19.51
C GLN A 30 3.76 9.42 -18.62
N LEU A 31 2.55 9.67 -19.14
CA LEU A 31 1.30 9.38 -18.41
C LEU A 31 1.21 7.91 -18.05
N ARG A 32 1.53 7.01 -18.98
CA ARG A 32 1.55 5.56 -18.69
C ARG A 32 2.49 5.23 -17.54
N GLU A 33 3.73 5.71 -17.55
CA GLU A 33 4.71 5.45 -16.50
C GLU A 33 4.25 5.96 -15.13
N MET A 34 3.66 7.16 -15.09
CA MET A 34 3.09 7.73 -13.86
C MET A 34 1.94 6.87 -13.33
N LEU A 35 1.03 6.43 -14.21
CA LEU A 35 -0.10 5.57 -13.83
C LEU A 35 0.40 4.20 -13.33
N LEU A 36 1.39 3.59 -13.97
CA LEU A 36 1.94 2.30 -13.53
C LEU A 36 2.55 2.38 -12.13
N SER A 37 3.38 3.40 -11.89
CA SER A 37 3.97 3.65 -10.56
C SER A 37 2.89 3.93 -9.51
N GLY A 38 1.87 4.72 -9.85
CA GLY A 38 0.72 4.99 -8.98
C GLY A 38 -0.07 3.72 -8.66
N ASN A 39 -0.32 2.86 -9.64
CA ASN A 39 -1.06 1.60 -9.48
C ASN A 39 -0.33 0.62 -8.56
N ASP A 40 1.00 0.54 -8.65
CA ASP A 40 1.78 -0.30 -7.75
C ASP A 40 1.68 0.17 -6.28
N ASN A 41 1.69 1.49 -6.07
CA ASN A 41 1.53 2.06 -4.73
C ASN A 41 0.10 1.84 -4.19
N LEU A 42 -0.94 2.06 -5.00
CA LEU A 42 -2.33 1.79 -4.63
C LEU A 42 -2.55 0.31 -4.32
N SER A 43 -2.03 -0.58 -5.14
CA SER A 43 -2.14 -2.03 -4.92
C SER A 43 -1.51 -2.45 -3.59
N LYS A 44 -0.33 -1.92 -3.23
CA LYS A 44 0.32 -2.15 -1.95
C LYS A 44 -0.48 -1.57 -0.77
N ALA A 45 -1.02 -0.36 -0.95
CA ALA A 45 -1.85 0.28 0.07
C ALA A 45 -3.13 -0.54 0.35
N ASN A 46 -3.83 -0.99 -0.69
CA ASN A 46 -5.02 -1.83 -0.58
C ASN A 46 -4.72 -3.17 0.10
N ALA A 47 -3.62 -3.83 -0.27
CA ALA A 47 -3.19 -5.07 0.39
C ALA A 47 -2.89 -4.85 1.87
N THR A 48 -2.22 -3.74 2.23
CA THR A 48 -1.96 -3.36 3.62
C THR A 48 -3.25 -3.09 4.38
N GLN A 49 -4.19 -2.38 3.79
CA GLN A 49 -5.50 -2.11 4.40
C GLN A 49 -6.28 -3.39 4.62
N PHE A 50 -6.29 -4.31 3.66
CA PHE A 50 -6.94 -5.61 3.81
C PHE A 50 -6.30 -6.44 4.95
N GLN A 51 -4.97 -6.50 5.03
CA GLN A 51 -4.26 -7.14 6.15
C GLN A 51 -4.59 -6.52 7.51
N GLN A 52 -4.77 -5.20 7.57
CA GLN A 52 -5.22 -4.53 8.79
C GLN A 52 -6.63 -4.97 9.20
N MET A 53 -7.55 -5.13 8.25
CA MET A 53 -8.88 -5.68 8.51
C MET A 53 -8.80 -7.11 9.07
N GLU A 54 -7.98 -7.99 8.48
CA GLU A 54 -7.76 -9.35 9.00
C GLU A 54 -7.24 -9.33 10.44
N THR A 55 -6.22 -8.51 10.69
CA THR A 55 -5.65 -8.33 12.03
C THR A 55 -6.69 -7.84 13.04
N GLN A 56 -7.55 -6.91 12.63
CA GLN A 56 -8.61 -6.36 13.49
C GLN A 56 -9.65 -7.43 13.83
N VAL A 57 -10.09 -8.23 12.86
CA VAL A 57 -11.06 -9.32 13.07
C VAL A 57 -10.48 -10.39 14.01
N HIS A 58 -9.22 -10.77 13.83
CA HIS A 58 -8.53 -11.66 14.77
C HIS A 58 -8.43 -11.06 16.19
N ALA A 59 -8.12 -9.76 16.29
CA ALA A 59 -8.02 -9.08 17.57
C ALA A 59 -9.35 -8.96 18.33
N THR A 60 -10.48 -8.96 17.62
CA THR A 60 -11.84 -8.92 18.21
C THR A 60 -12.41 -10.31 18.51
N GLY A 61 -11.62 -11.38 18.29
CA GLY A 61 -12.01 -12.77 18.57
C GLY A 61 -12.92 -13.36 17.49
N MET A 62 -12.75 -12.96 16.22
CA MET A 62 -13.45 -13.53 15.06
C MET A 62 -14.97 -13.53 15.22
N ARG A 63 -15.54 -12.41 15.63
CA ARG A 63 -16.99 -12.29 15.83
C ARG A 63 -17.71 -12.52 14.49
N PRO A 64 -18.84 -13.28 14.46
CA PRO A 64 -19.53 -13.61 13.22
C PRO A 64 -19.82 -12.41 12.29
N PRO A 65 -20.28 -11.23 12.77
CA PRO A 65 -20.49 -10.07 11.90
C PRO A 65 -19.18 -9.52 11.32
N ASP A 66 -18.09 -9.51 12.10
CA ASP A 66 -16.78 -9.03 11.61
C ASP A 66 -16.19 -9.99 10.57
N VAL A 67 -16.37 -11.31 10.78
CA VAL A 67 -15.97 -12.34 9.79
C VAL A 67 -16.74 -12.20 8.50
N ALA A 68 -18.04 -11.88 8.55
CA ALA A 68 -18.85 -11.65 7.35
C ALA A 68 -18.35 -10.43 6.56
N VAL A 69 -18.03 -9.32 7.24
CA VAL A 69 -17.44 -8.12 6.62
C VAL A 69 -16.07 -8.42 6.02
N LEU A 70 -15.21 -9.16 6.73
CA LEU A 70 -13.90 -9.56 6.22
C LEU A 70 -14.03 -10.45 4.98
N SER A 71 -15.00 -11.37 4.95
CA SER A 71 -15.28 -12.22 3.77
C SER A 71 -15.66 -11.38 2.55
N GLN A 72 -16.49 -10.35 2.73
CA GLN A 72 -16.83 -9.41 1.67
C GLN A 72 -15.58 -8.65 1.16
N GLY A 73 -14.73 -8.17 2.08
CA GLY A 73 -13.47 -7.52 1.74
C GLY A 73 -12.54 -8.44 0.95
N ARG A 74 -12.46 -9.73 1.31
CA ARG A 74 -11.66 -10.73 0.60
C ARG A 74 -12.15 -10.94 -0.83
N VAL A 75 -13.45 -11.16 -1.01
CA VAL A 75 -14.06 -11.33 -2.34
C VAL A 75 -13.79 -10.12 -3.22
N LEU A 76 -13.90 -8.91 -2.68
CA LEU A 76 -13.58 -7.67 -3.39
C LEU A 76 -12.09 -7.63 -3.77
N HIS A 77 -11.20 -7.80 -2.81
CA HIS A 77 -9.74 -7.77 -3.00
C HIS A 77 -9.30 -8.76 -4.08
N ASP A 78 -9.70 -10.03 -3.96
CA ASP A 78 -9.34 -11.09 -4.92
C ASP A 78 -9.87 -10.78 -6.32
N SER A 79 -11.11 -10.26 -6.43
CA SER A 79 -11.70 -9.93 -7.74
C SER A 79 -11.03 -8.72 -8.40
N THR A 80 -10.63 -7.71 -7.63
CA THR A 80 -9.87 -6.55 -8.12
C THR A 80 -8.49 -6.97 -8.59
N HIS A 81 -7.78 -7.77 -7.79
CA HIS A 81 -6.46 -8.29 -8.15
C HIS A 81 -6.48 -9.15 -9.40
N ALA A 82 -7.48 -10.03 -9.54
CA ALA A 82 -7.64 -10.87 -10.75
C ALA A 82 -7.89 -10.01 -12.00
N LEU A 83 -8.68 -8.94 -11.88
CA LEU A 83 -8.96 -8.03 -13.00
C LEU A 83 -7.75 -7.13 -13.31
N ALA A 84 -7.07 -6.59 -12.31
CA ALA A 84 -5.83 -5.83 -12.49
C ALA A 84 -4.74 -6.69 -13.16
N GLY A 85 -4.59 -7.96 -12.74
CA GLY A 85 -3.71 -8.92 -13.39
C GLY A 85 -4.06 -9.16 -14.86
N TYR A 86 -5.34 -9.27 -15.19
CA TYR A 86 -5.78 -9.38 -16.58
C TYR A 86 -5.42 -8.13 -17.42
N LEU A 87 -5.60 -6.92 -16.87
CA LEU A 87 -5.22 -5.67 -17.56
C LEU A 87 -3.70 -5.57 -17.78
N ARG A 88 -2.90 -6.03 -16.82
CA ARG A 88 -1.43 -6.10 -16.92
C ARG A 88 -1.01 -7.06 -18.02
N ASN A 89 -1.57 -8.26 -18.04
CA ASN A 89 -1.30 -9.26 -19.08
C ASN A 89 -1.71 -8.77 -20.48
N LEU A 90 -2.82 -8.03 -20.58
CA LEU A 90 -3.24 -7.44 -21.86
C LEU A 90 -2.28 -6.35 -22.34
N ARG A 91 -1.72 -5.52 -21.45
CA ARG A 91 -0.66 -4.54 -21.80
C ARG A 91 0.61 -5.25 -22.29
N GLU A 92 0.98 -6.33 -21.63
CA GLU A 92 2.14 -7.13 -22.04
C GLU A 92 1.91 -7.80 -23.41
N GLU A 93 0.73 -8.39 -23.64
CA GLU A 93 0.33 -8.97 -24.92
C GLU A 93 0.41 -7.94 -26.06
N LEU A 94 -0.07 -6.71 -25.82
CA LEU A 94 0.03 -5.62 -26.78
C LEU A 94 1.50 -5.29 -27.11
N SER A 95 2.37 -5.19 -26.11
CA SER A 95 3.79 -4.93 -26.31
C SER A 95 4.48 -6.03 -27.12
N GLN A 96 4.18 -7.29 -26.81
CA GLN A 96 4.80 -8.45 -27.47
C GLN A 96 4.36 -8.58 -28.92
N ARG A 97 3.05 -8.41 -29.20
CA ARG A 97 2.50 -8.59 -30.53
C ARG A 97 2.84 -7.45 -31.49
N THR A 98 2.93 -6.22 -31.01
CA THR A 98 3.31 -5.08 -31.86
C THR A 98 4.80 -5.04 -32.15
N ARG A 99 5.63 -5.75 -31.35
CA ARG A 99 7.11 -5.82 -31.50
C ARG A 99 7.81 -4.45 -31.53
N GLU A 100 7.09 -3.37 -31.25
CA GLU A 100 7.60 -2.01 -31.34
C GLU A 100 8.28 -1.60 -30.04
N ARG A 101 9.60 -1.42 -30.11
CA ARG A 101 10.41 -0.93 -28.99
C ARG A 101 10.71 0.55 -29.09
N ASP A 102 10.75 1.08 -30.31
CA ASP A 102 10.98 2.50 -30.55
C ASP A 102 9.67 3.28 -30.36
N LEU A 103 9.71 4.33 -29.53
CA LEU A 103 8.57 5.18 -29.22
C LEU A 103 7.96 5.81 -30.47
N LEU A 104 8.80 6.28 -31.42
CA LEU A 104 8.32 6.94 -32.62
C LEU A 104 7.72 5.96 -33.64
N ALA A 105 8.25 4.74 -33.72
CA ALA A 105 7.71 3.70 -34.58
C ALA A 105 6.29 3.27 -34.15
N GLN A 106 5.90 3.52 -32.87
CA GLN A 106 4.56 3.26 -32.36
C GLN A 106 3.46 4.08 -33.08
N LEU A 107 3.78 5.15 -33.80
CA LEU A 107 2.79 5.87 -34.62
C LEU A 107 2.16 4.98 -35.70
N GLY A 108 2.88 3.95 -36.17
CA GLY A 108 2.41 2.98 -37.15
C GLY A 108 1.59 1.81 -36.57
N THR A 109 1.48 1.68 -35.25
CA THR A 109 0.88 0.48 -34.61
C THR A 109 -0.66 0.49 -34.51
N ARG A 110 -1.34 1.56 -34.93
CA ARG A 110 -2.79 1.74 -34.72
C ARG A 110 -3.64 0.57 -35.21
N GLY A 111 -3.39 0.06 -36.41
CA GLY A 111 -4.14 -1.08 -36.95
C GLY A 111 -3.95 -2.35 -36.12
N ALA A 112 -2.71 -2.71 -35.81
CA ALA A 112 -2.39 -3.89 -35.01
C ALA A 112 -2.97 -3.83 -33.60
N VAL A 113 -2.89 -2.66 -32.95
CA VAL A 113 -3.51 -2.44 -31.62
C VAL A 113 -5.03 -2.59 -31.70
N GLY A 114 -5.66 -1.98 -32.72
CA GLY A 114 -7.10 -2.08 -32.95
C GLY A 114 -7.57 -3.53 -33.10
N GLU A 115 -6.90 -4.34 -33.92
CA GLU A 115 -7.22 -5.77 -34.11
C GLU A 115 -7.11 -6.57 -32.82
N ILE A 116 -6.02 -6.40 -32.07
CA ILE A 116 -5.81 -7.10 -30.78
C ILE A 116 -6.90 -6.71 -29.78
N MET A 117 -7.18 -5.42 -29.65
CA MET A 117 -8.17 -4.93 -28.70
C MET A 117 -9.59 -5.29 -29.09
N GLN A 118 -9.93 -5.32 -30.39
CA GLN A 118 -11.22 -5.80 -30.88
C GLN A 118 -11.45 -7.27 -30.48
N ALA A 119 -10.43 -8.12 -30.63
CA ALA A 119 -10.52 -9.52 -30.23
C ALA A 119 -10.69 -9.74 -28.71
N GLN A 120 -10.30 -8.77 -27.89
CA GLN A 120 -10.40 -8.82 -26.44
C GLN A 120 -11.58 -8.00 -25.87
N ALA A 121 -12.26 -7.20 -26.70
CA ALA A 121 -13.26 -6.22 -26.27
C ALA A 121 -14.39 -6.86 -25.43
N ASP A 122 -15.03 -7.91 -25.93
CA ASP A 122 -16.15 -8.58 -25.25
C ASP A 122 -15.70 -9.18 -23.90
N ARG A 123 -14.50 -9.78 -23.87
CA ARG A 123 -13.93 -10.36 -22.66
C ARG A 123 -13.63 -9.28 -21.62
N LEU A 124 -13.05 -8.16 -22.03
CA LEU A 124 -12.77 -7.02 -21.17
C LEU A 124 -14.07 -6.44 -20.61
N GLN A 125 -15.04 -6.17 -21.49
CA GLN A 125 -16.37 -5.66 -21.12
C GLN A 125 -17.06 -6.56 -20.09
N LEU A 126 -17.05 -7.87 -20.33
CA LEU A 126 -17.66 -8.85 -19.43
C LEU A 126 -16.98 -8.88 -18.06
N ARG A 127 -15.65 -8.80 -18.01
CA ARG A 127 -14.89 -8.78 -16.75
C ARG A 127 -15.15 -7.50 -15.96
N LEU A 128 -15.14 -6.34 -16.61
CA LEU A 128 -15.45 -5.06 -16.01
C LEU A 128 -16.87 -5.02 -15.45
N SER A 129 -17.85 -5.49 -16.23
CA SER A 129 -19.26 -5.56 -15.80
C SER A 129 -19.46 -6.48 -14.60
N ARG A 130 -18.81 -7.65 -14.58
CA ARG A 130 -18.87 -8.58 -13.44
C ARG A 130 -18.24 -7.98 -12.19
N HIS A 131 -17.13 -7.27 -12.33
CA HIS A 131 -16.50 -6.59 -11.21
C HIS A 131 -17.39 -5.47 -10.65
N ALA A 132 -17.97 -4.66 -11.52
CA ALA A 132 -18.90 -3.60 -11.14
C ALA A 132 -20.14 -4.16 -10.39
N GLN A 133 -20.72 -5.26 -10.87
CA GLN A 133 -21.82 -5.94 -10.17
C GLN A 133 -21.41 -6.45 -8.78
N ARG A 134 -20.22 -7.06 -8.65
CA ARG A 134 -19.72 -7.49 -7.33
C ARG A 134 -19.52 -6.33 -6.39
N LEU A 135 -18.91 -5.24 -6.88
CA LEU A 135 -18.72 -4.02 -6.09
C LEU A 135 -20.06 -3.48 -5.58
N GLN A 136 -21.10 -3.42 -6.44
CA GLN A 136 -22.44 -2.99 -6.04
C GLN A 136 -23.11 -3.92 -5.01
N GLN A 137 -22.84 -5.22 -5.05
CA GLN A 137 -23.39 -6.18 -4.08
C GLN A 137 -22.71 -6.05 -2.71
N ILE A 138 -21.39 -5.81 -2.69
CA ILE A 138 -20.59 -5.71 -1.46
C ILE A 138 -20.75 -4.34 -0.82
N ASP A 139 -20.76 -3.31 -1.63
CA ASP A 139 -20.81 -1.90 -1.22
C ASP A 139 -21.83 -1.16 -2.10
N PRO A 140 -23.14 -1.35 -1.83
CA PRO A 140 -24.17 -0.67 -2.59
C PRO A 140 -23.97 0.84 -2.51
N PRO A 141 -24.12 1.57 -3.61
CA PRO A 141 -23.98 3.01 -3.61
C PRO A 141 -24.96 3.57 -2.58
N HIS A 142 -24.43 4.13 -1.52
CA HIS A 142 -25.26 4.92 -0.62
C HIS A 142 -25.88 6.02 -1.46
N ALA A 143 -27.19 6.26 -1.28
CA ALA A 143 -27.89 7.43 -1.79
C ALA A 143 -27.32 8.69 -1.11
N ALA A 144 -26.02 8.89 -1.15
CA ALA A 144 -25.34 10.06 -0.67
C ALA A 144 -25.19 11.04 -1.83
N PRO A 145 -25.63 12.29 -1.64
CA PRO A 145 -25.54 13.28 -2.68
C PRO A 145 -24.10 13.54 -3.04
N SER A 146 -23.82 13.51 -4.35
CA SER A 146 -22.74 14.28 -4.96
C SER A 146 -21.34 14.09 -4.34
N ALA A 147 -20.76 12.92 -4.46
CA ALA A 147 -19.31 12.91 -4.53
C ALA A 147 -18.93 13.68 -5.82
N PRO A 148 -18.18 14.80 -5.74
CA PRO A 148 -17.84 15.61 -6.90
C PRO A 148 -17.02 14.89 -7.97
N ASN A 149 -16.76 13.60 -7.80
CA ASN A 149 -15.91 12.76 -8.65
C ASN A 149 -16.58 11.45 -9.11
N ALA A 150 -17.91 11.29 -9.00
CA ALA A 150 -18.57 10.07 -9.46
C ALA A 150 -18.28 9.77 -10.95
N GLU A 151 -18.16 10.80 -11.78
CA GLU A 151 -17.76 10.67 -13.18
C GLU A 151 -16.28 10.28 -13.35
N ALA A 152 -15.39 10.69 -12.44
CA ALA A 152 -13.98 10.34 -12.49
C ALA A 152 -13.74 8.84 -12.25
N TYR A 153 -14.65 8.16 -11.57
CA TYR A 153 -14.61 6.72 -11.31
C TYR A 153 -15.43 5.90 -12.32
N ALA A 154 -16.11 6.56 -13.26
CA ALA A 154 -16.80 5.87 -14.34
C ALA A 154 -15.77 5.37 -15.36
N LEU A 155 -15.81 4.07 -15.65
CA LEU A 155 -15.05 3.49 -16.76
C LEU A 155 -15.72 3.93 -18.07
N SER A 156 -15.32 5.09 -18.58
CA SER A 156 -15.78 5.53 -19.90
C SER A 156 -15.25 4.58 -20.97
N PRO A 157 -16.10 4.18 -21.95
CA PRO A 157 -15.64 3.41 -23.09
C PRO A 157 -14.45 4.12 -23.76
N PHE A 158 -13.36 3.40 -23.97
CA PHE A 158 -12.21 3.91 -24.69
C PHE A 158 -12.23 3.27 -26.09
N ASP A 159 -12.14 4.13 -27.12
CA ASP A 159 -12.01 3.65 -28.48
C ASP A 159 -10.59 3.18 -28.76
N PHE A 160 -10.41 1.87 -28.72
CA PHE A 160 -9.13 1.24 -29.04
C PHE A 160 -8.89 1.12 -30.56
N GLY A 161 -9.91 1.34 -31.40
CA GLY A 161 -9.84 1.09 -32.85
C GLY A 161 -8.85 2.00 -33.57
N ASN A 162 -8.59 3.18 -33.05
CA ASN A 162 -7.71 4.18 -33.69
C ASN A 162 -6.67 4.77 -32.71
N THR A 163 -6.13 3.94 -31.86
CA THR A 163 -5.13 4.40 -30.87
C THR A 163 -3.76 3.77 -31.11
N THR A 164 -2.70 4.46 -30.67
CA THR A 164 -1.35 3.93 -30.67
C THR A 164 -1.14 2.94 -29.53
N LEU A 165 -0.05 2.18 -29.57
CA LEU A 165 0.33 1.29 -28.46
C LEU A 165 0.42 2.04 -27.12
N ALA A 166 1.09 3.19 -27.09
CA ALA A 166 1.20 4.00 -25.87
C ALA A 166 -0.17 4.48 -25.36
N GLY A 167 -1.07 4.86 -26.28
CA GLY A 167 -2.43 5.27 -25.95
C GLY A 167 -3.25 4.12 -25.33
N ALA A 168 -3.22 2.94 -25.94
CA ALA A 168 -3.90 1.75 -25.44
C ALA A 168 -3.36 1.33 -24.06
N GLN A 169 -2.04 1.33 -23.89
CA GLN A 169 -1.40 1.01 -22.61
C GLN A 169 -1.76 2.03 -21.52
N ALA A 170 -1.78 3.32 -21.82
CA ALA A 170 -2.19 4.35 -20.88
C ALA A 170 -3.67 4.21 -20.50
N ALA A 171 -4.56 3.89 -21.46
CA ALA A 171 -5.98 3.64 -21.19
C ALA A 171 -6.19 2.42 -20.28
N LEU A 172 -5.50 1.31 -20.53
CA LEU A 172 -5.55 0.12 -19.68
C LEU A 172 -4.97 0.38 -18.28
N ALA A 173 -3.89 1.16 -18.18
CA ALA A 173 -3.34 1.57 -16.88
C ALA A 173 -4.32 2.48 -16.11
N ARG A 174 -5.04 3.37 -16.79
CA ARG A 174 -6.11 4.17 -16.18
C ARG A 174 -7.27 3.30 -15.68
N TYR A 175 -7.67 2.28 -16.42
CA TYR A 175 -8.70 1.34 -15.93
C TYR A 175 -8.24 0.64 -14.65
N GLU A 176 -6.99 0.20 -14.58
CA GLU A 176 -6.41 -0.37 -13.37
C GLU A 176 -6.44 0.63 -12.20
N THR A 177 -6.07 1.91 -12.45
CA THR A 177 -6.15 2.97 -11.43
C THR A 177 -7.56 3.11 -10.86
N VAL A 178 -8.58 3.18 -11.74
CA VAL A 178 -9.98 3.32 -11.32
C VAL A 178 -10.41 2.13 -10.46
N LEU A 179 -10.08 0.90 -10.87
CA LEU A 179 -10.40 -0.31 -10.10
C LEU A 179 -9.77 -0.30 -8.71
N LEU A 180 -8.50 0.07 -8.61
CA LEU A 180 -7.79 0.14 -7.33
C LEU A 180 -8.33 1.22 -6.40
N LEU A 181 -8.72 2.39 -6.93
CA LEU A 181 -9.36 3.45 -6.16
C LEU A 181 -10.77 3.05 -5.68
N GLN A 182 -11.53 2.33 -6.50
CA GLN A 182 -12.83 1.79 -6.09
C GLN A 182 -12.67 0.76 -4.97
N GLU A 183 -11.67 -0.11 -5.05
CA GLU A 183 -11.33 -1.06 -4.02
C GLU A 183 -10.96 -0.36 -2.71
N GLU A 184 -10.04 0.63 -2.75
CA GLU A 184 -9.62 1.42 -1.60
C GLU A 184 -10.83 2.01 -0.87
N ALA A 185 -11.70 2.69 -1.60
CA ALA A 185 -12.89 3.32 -1.05
C ALA A 185 -13.85 2.29 -0.42
N ALA A 186 -14.04 1.13 -1.06
CA ALA A 186 -14.91 0.07 -0.53
C ALA A 186 -14.29 -0.62 0.69
N LEU A 187 -12.99 -0.92 0.68
CA LEU A 187 -12.28 -1.46 1.85
C LEU A 187 -12.33 -0.50 3.04
N ALA A 188 -12.20 0.81 2.81
CA ALA A 188 -12.34 1.81 3.87
C ALA A 188 -13.74 1.77 4.51
N ARG A 189 -14.80 1.68 3.69
CA ARG A 189 -16.18 1.57 4.19
C ARG A 189 -16.45 0.25 4.90
N LEU A 190 -15.91 -0.86 4.40
CA LEU A 190 -16.00 -2.17 5.06
C LEU A 190 -15.25 -2.16 6.39
N SER A 191 -14.04 -1.60 6.43
CA SER A 191 -13.26 -1.46 7.66
C SER A 191 -14.00 -0.66 8.73
N ALA A 192 -14.73 0.38 8.35
CA ALA A 192 -15.55 1.16 9.27
C ALA A 192 -16.73 0.37 9.90
N LYS A 193 -17.17 -0.73 9.26
CA LYS A 193 -18.21 -1.63 9.80
C LYS A 193 -17.66 -2.63 10.82
N LEU A 194 -16.34 -2.86 10.85
CA LEU A 194 -15.73 -3.77 11.80
C LEU A 194 -15.82 -3.23 13.22
N THR A 195 -15.99 -4.15 14.17
CA THR A 195 -15.98 -3.78 15.59
C THR A 195 -14.63 -3.11 15.91
N PRO A 196 -14.64 -1.88 16.44
CA PRO A 196 -13.40 -1.21 16.82
C PRO A 196 -12.64 -2.08 17.82
N SER A 197 -11.41 -2.42 17.50
CA SER A 197 -10.48 -3.02 18.45
C SER A 197 -10.10 -1.93 19.46
N ARG A 198 -10.96 -1.74 20.47
CA ARG A 198 -10.87 -0.61 21.41
C ARG A 198 -9.55 -0.55 22.17
N LEU A 199 -8.75 -1.62 22.18
CA LEU A 199 -7.54 -1.71 22.99
C LEU A 199 -6.24 -1.65 22.17
N ARG A 200 -6.18 -2.22 20.97
CA ARG A 200 -4.92 -2.24 20.20
C ARG A 200 -4.60 -0.96 19.43
N ALA A 201 -5.58 -0.24 18.96
CA ALA A 201 -5.35 1.03 18.24
C ALA A 201 -4.99 2.20 19.18
N ALA A 202 -5.24 2.05 20.49
CA ALA A 202 -5.05 3.12 21.47
C ALA A 202 -3.75 3.00 22.28
N PHE A 203 -3.08 1.83 22.30
CA PHE A 203 -2.00 1.59 23.23
C PHE A 203 -0.78 0.97 22.56
N HIS A 204 0.38 1.60 22.73
CA HIS A 204 1.68 1.04 22.36
C HIS A 204 2.57 0.99 23.59
N ALA A 205 3.11 -0.18 23.92
CA ALA A 205 4.13 -0.30 24.94
C ALA A 205 5.44 0.30 24.41
N MET A 206 6.00 1.23 25.14
CA MET A 206 7.26 1.89 24.80
C MET A 206 8.23 1.75 25.97
N ALA A 207 9.50 1.56 25.65
CA ALA A 207 10.59 1.63 26.61
C ALA A 207 11.59 2.70 26.16
N THR A 208 12.04 3.53 27.09
CA THR A 208 13.07 4.52 26.86
C THR A 208 14.21 4.27 27.85
N ALA A 209 15.37 3.87 27.34
CA ALA A 209 16.56 3.67 28.16
C ALA A 209 17.28 5.00 28.41
N GLU A 210 17.80 5.21 29.62
CA GLU A 210 18.69 6.35 29.89
C GLU A 210 20.00 6.22 29.10
N LYS A 211 20.53 4.99 29.01
CA LYS A 211 21.70 4.64 28.21
C LYS A 211 21.50 3.27 27.58
N SER A 212 21.75 3.15 26.29
CA SER A 212 21.72 1.87 25.57
C SER A 212 23.01 1.05 25.73
N VAL A 213 24.10 1.70 26.20
CA VAL A 213 25.40 1.09 26.48
C VAL A 213 25.79 1.38 27.92
N VAL A 214 26.10 0.33 28.68
CA VAL A 214 26.44 0.40 30.10
C VAL A 214 27.71 -0.38 30.38
N ARG A 215 28.36 -0.12 31.51
CA ARG A 215 29.55 -0.86 31.96
C ARG A 215 29.16 -2.06 32.85
N PRO A 216 30.00 -3.09 32.94
CA PRO A 216 29.80 -4.18 33.87
C PRO A 216 29.70 -3.71 35.30
N GLY A 217 28.67 -4.15 36.03
CA GLY A 217 28.40 -3.72 37.39
C GLY A 217 27.60 -2.44 37.56
N ASP A 218 27.42 -1.67 36.47
CA ASP A 218 26.51 -0.51 36.50
C ASP A 218 25.05 -0.98 36.55
N THR A 219 24.19 -0.11 37.06
CA THR A 219 22.75 -0.31 36.98
C THR A 219 22.24 0.22 35.65
N TYR A 220 21.66 -0.65 34.82
CA TYR A 220 20.90 -0.24 33.64
C TYR A 220 19.56 0.34 34.05
N ARG A 221 19.23 1.54 33.55
CA ARG A 221 17.96 2.21 33.85
C ARG A 221 17.17 2.48 32.58
N ALA A 222 15.87 2.21 32.67
CA ALA A 222 14.90 2.51 31.60
C ALA A 222 13.54 2.85 32.18
N GLN A 223 12.74 3.51 31.39
CA GLN A 223 11.34 3.79 31.68
C GLN A 223 10.46 2.98 30.74
N VAL A 224 9.43 2.36 31.27
CA VAL A 224 8.39 1.68 30.51
C VAL A 224 7.09 2.44 30.66
N ARG A 225 6.46 2.72 29.56
CA ARG A 225 5.17 3.41 29.53
C ARG A 225 4.27 2.88 28.44
N LEU A 226 2.98 3.13 28.59
CA LEU A 226 2.00 2.92 27.54
C LEU A 226 1.79 4.25 26.82
N ALA A 227 2.14 4.31 25.52
CA ALA A 227 1.80 5.46 24.69
C ALA A 227 0.31 5.41 24.39
N GLN A 228 -0.42 6.45 24.79
CA GLN A 228 -1.87 6.53 24.72
C GLN A 228 -2.29 7.60 23.75
N VAL A 229 -3.24 7.27 22.89
CA VAL A 229 -3.78 8.28 21.96
C VAL A 229 -5.02 8.98 22.52
N ARG A 230 -5.87 8.39 23.39
CA ARG A 230 -7.09 9.05 23.92
C ARG A 230 -7.82 8.35 25.08
N TYR A 231 -7.21 7.51 25.90
CA TYR A 231 -7.93 6.78 26.95
C TYR A 231 -7.17 6.70 28.26
N GLN A 232 -7.84 6.91 29.41
CA GLN A 232 -7.25 6.66 30.74
C GLN A 232 -7.54 5.21 31.14
N PRO A 233 -6.54 4.36 31.28
CA PRO A 233 -6.75 2.98 31.75
C PRO A 233 -7.06 2.95 33.25
N GLY A 234 -8.06 2.13 33.61
CA GLY A 234 -8.50 2.00 35.02
C GLY A 234 -7.50 1.29 35.94
N ALA A 235 -6.63 0.44 35.41
CA ALA A 235 -5.56 -0.21 36.14
C ALA A 235 -4.42 -0.62 35.19
N LEU A 236 -3.20 -0.34 35.59
CA LEU A 236 -1.98 -0.76 34.91
C LEU A 236 -1.16 -1.66 35.81
N ALA A 237 -0.72 -2.81 35.27
CA ALA A 237 0.26 -3.68 35.89
C ALA A 237 1.46 -3.85 34.94
N MET A 238 2.66 -3.65 35.44
CA MET A 238 3.89 -3.77 34.65
C MET A 238 4.81 -4.85 35.23
N LYS A 239 5.43 -5.63 34.34
CA LYS A 239 6.43 -6.63 34.74
C LYS A 239 7.66 -6.48 33.86
N VAL A 240 8.82 -6.75 34.47
CA VAL A 240 10.13 -6.78 33.82
C VAL A 240 10.80 -8.10 34.18
N ASN A 241 11.19 -8.89 33.18
CA ASN A 241 11.74 -10.23 33.37
C ASN A 241 10.88 -11.09 34.33
N GLY A 242 9.54 -10.99 34.20
CA GLY A 242 8.56 -11.71 35.02
C GLY A 242 8.31 -11.09 36.42
N ARG A 243 9.07 -10.11 36.87
CA ARG A 243 8.90 -9.44 38.17
C ARG A 243 8.02 -8.20 38.03
N THR A 244 7.07 -8.03 38.93
CA THR A 244 6.22 -6.83 38.97
C THR A 244 7.06 -5.61 39.39
N ILE A 245 6.90 -4.51 38.67
CA ILE A 245 7.50 -3.23 39.00
C ILE A 245 6.42 -2.22 39.40
N PRO A 246 6.74 -1.24 40.28
CA PRO A 246 5.79 -0.19 40.64
C PRO A 246 5.51 0.70 39.42
N VAL A 247 4.26 1.14 39.31
CA VAL A 247 3.81 2.08 38.30
C VAL A 247 3.54 3.41 39.00
N GLY A 248 4.18 4.46 38.54
CA GLY A 248 3.97 5.81 39.05
C GLY A 248 2.58 6.36 38.74
N PRO A 249 2.18 7.45 39.40
CA PRO A 249 0.90 8.11 39.13
C PRO A 249 0.80 8.67 37.69
N ASP A 250 1.94 8.86 37.03
CA ASP A 250 2.10 9.25 35.63
C ASP A 250 1.97 8.07 34.64
N GLY A 251 1.75 6.85 35.15
CA GLY A 251 1.66 5.63 34.34
C GLY A 251 3.01 5.13 33.83
N ILE A 252 4.12 5.57 34.44
CA ILE A 252 5.49 5.16 34.08
C ILE A 252 6.00 4.13 35.07
N GLY A 253 6.52 3.01 34.56
CA GLY A 253 7.25 2.01 35.35
C GLY A 253 8.75 2.24 35.24
N GLN A 254 9.43 2.27 36.39
CA GLN A 254 10.90 2.39 36.44
C GLN A 254 11.53 1.00 36.39
N VAL A 255 12.48 0.83 35.47
CA VAL A 255 13.24 -0.41 35.28
C VAL A 255 14.66 -0.19 35.77
N GLU A 256 15.10 -1.01 36.72
CA GLU A 256 16.48 -1.03 37.19
C GLU A 256 16.98 -2.48 37.13
N LEU A 257 18.05 -2.69 36.38
CA LEU A 257 18.65 -4.02 36.19
C LEU A 257 20.14 -3.97 36.48
N SER A 258 20.62 -4.90 37.28
CA SER A 258 22.06 -5.10 37.43
C SER A 258 22.63 -5.70 36.14
N THR A 259 23.68 -5.12 35.62
CA THR A 259 24.29 -5.57 34.38
C THR A 259 25.22 -6.73 34.65
N ALA A 260 25.11 -7.78 33.81
CA ALA A 260 26.01 -8.93 33.87
C ALA A 260 27.43 -8.51 33.45
N VAL A 261 28.43 -9.16 34.03
CA VAL A 261 29.82 -8.99 33.60
C VAL A 261 30.03 -9.81 32.31
N PRO A 262 30.51 -9.21 31.21
CA PRO A 262 30.91 -9.97 30.04
C PRO A 262 31.98 -10.98 30.40
N GLY A 263 31.87 -12.21 29.91
CA GLY A 263 32.89 -13.26 30.09
C GLY A 263 34.24 -12.88 29.45
N GLN A 264 34.74 -13.69 28.52
CA GLN A 264 36.03 -13.41 27.85
C GLN A 264 35.94 -12.30 26.76
N GLY A 265 34.74 -11.85 26.36
CA GLY A 265 34.55 -10.81 25.36
C GLY A 265 34.57 -9.39 25.93
N ARG A 266 34.88 -8.38 25.08
CA ARG A 266 34.82 -6.96 25.44
C ARG A 266 33.41 -6.39 25.46
N THR A 267 32.47 -7.07 24.83
CA THR A 267 31.10 -6.60 24.62
C THR A 267 30.10 -7.75 24.80
N LEU A 268 29.00 -7.49 25.51
CA LEU A 268 27.88 -8.42 25.67
C LEU A 268 26.60 -7.71 25.22
N GLN A 269 25.93 -8.27 24.22
CA GLN A 269 24.55 -7.84 23.92
C GLN A 269 23.57 -8.61 24.81
N ALA A 270 22.76 -7.87 25.54
CA ALA A 270 21.75 -8.39 26.44
C ALA A 270 20.39 -7.80 26.07
N PHE A 271 19.33 -8.39 26.59
CA PHE A 271 17.98 -7.85 26.46
C PHE A 271 17.20 -8.10 27.75
N TRP A 272 16.18 -7.30 27.96
CA TRP A 272 15.16 -7.58 28.96
C TRP A 272 13.78 -7.61 28.33
N GLU A 273 12.87 -8.34 28.95
CA GLU A 273 11.50 -8.49 28.49
C GLU A 273 10.57 -7.73 29.46
N GLY A 274 9.73 -6.89 28.88
CA GLY A 274 8.70 -6.17 29.60
C GLY A 274 7.30 -6.61 29.17
N SER A 275 6.36 -6.50 30.10
CA SER A 275 4.95 -6.60 29.77
C SER A 275 4.16 -5.53 30.52
N ILE A 276 3.18 -4.94 29.83
CA ILE A 276 2.22 -3.99 30.38
C ILE A 276 0.86 -4.62 30.24
N THR A 277 0.16 -4.85 31.34
CA THR A 277 -1.22 -5.33 31.34
C THR A 277 -2.13 -4.17 31.71
N VAL A 278 -3.15 -3.97 30.90
CA VAL A 278 -4.20 -2.95 31.09
C VAL A 278 -5.51 -3.65 31.33
N SER A 279 -6.16 -3.35 32.42
CA SER A 279 -7.50 -3.86 32.75
C SER A 279 -8.54 -2.80 32.43
N VAL A 280 -9.44 -3.09 31.46
CA VAL A 280 -10.54 -2.20 31.08
C VAL A 280 -11.83 -2.99 31.06
N SER A 281 -12.81 -2.56 31.83
CA SER A 281 -14.14 -3.19 31.87
C SER A 281 -14.08 -4.70 32.10
N ARG A 282 -13.25 -5.17 33.05
CA ARG A 282 -13.02 -6.59 33.39
C ARG A 282 -12.35 -7.42 32.28
N ARG A 283 -11.65 -6.78 31.35
CA ARG A 283 -10.84 -7.46 30.33
C ARG A 283 -9.41 -6.98 30.40
N ASP A 284 -8.50 -7.93 30.42
CA ASP A 284 -7.06 -7.65 30.44
C ASP A 284 -6.48 -7.72 29.04
N SER A 285 -5.66 -6.73 28.72
CA SER A 285 -4.85 -6.73 27.50
C SER A 285 -3.39 -6.57 27.88
N THR A 286 -2.55 -7.49 27.41
CA THR A 286 -1.13 -7.51 27.72
C THR A 286 -0.31 -7.16 26.49
N PHE A 287 0.54 -6.16 26.63
CA PHE A 287 1.50 -5.70 25.63
C PHE A 287 2.89 -6.16 26.05
N ARG A 288 3.62 -6.81 25.14
CA ARG A 288 4.98 -7.31 25.41
C ARG A 288 5.98 -6.48 24.64
N LEU A 289 7.15 -6.26 25.23
CA LEU A 289 8.28 -5.58 24.60
C LEU A 289 9.58 -6.30 24.93
N ARG A 290 10.54 -6.25 24.03
CA ARG A 290 11.88 -6.77 24.23
C ARG A 290 12.87 -5.66 23.90
N VAL A 291 13.66 -5.28 24.87
CA VAL A 291 14.54 -4.11 24.79
C VAL A 291 15.99 -4.56 24.85
N PRO A 292 16.75 -4.37 23.76
CA PRO A 292 18.17 -4.70 23.73
C PRO A 292 19.00 -3.62 24.45
N TYR A 293 20.10 -4.03 25.08
CA TYR A 293 21.14 -3.13 25.58
C TYR A 293 22.52 -3.79 25.47
N THR A 294 23.57 -3.00 25.50
CA THR A 294 24.94 -3.48 25.33
C THR A 294 25.74 -3.20 26.60
N VAL A 295 26.47 -4.20 27.09
CA VAL A 295 27.42 -4.07 28.17
C VAL A 295 28.83 -4.09 27.58
N VAL A 296 29.62 -3.02 27.81
CA VAL A 296 30.99 -2.84 27.29
C VAL A 296 31.96 -2.73 28.46
N LYS A 297 32.98 -3.60 28.42
CA LYS A 297 34.04 -3.67 29.45
C LYS A 297 35.06 -2.57 29.27
#